data_126c88a17051774b1c57b5e88375ddb8
#
_entry.id   126c88a17051774b1c57b5e88375ddb8
#
_cell.length_a   1.000
_cell.length_b   1.000
_cell.length_c   1.000
_cell.angle_alpha   90.00
_cell.angle_beta   90.00
_cell.angle_gamma   90.00
#
_symmetry.space_group_name_H-M   'P 1'
#
loop_
_entity.id
_entity.type
_entity.pdbx_description
1 polymer ?
#
loop_
_entity_poly.entity_id
_entity_poly.type
_entity_poly.pdbx_seq_one_letter_code
_entity_poly.pdbx_strand_id
1 'polypeptide(L)'
;MTKSLPDNLFPDRIRNLICAISKAGFFDRSALIGSWVMPIYQELYGIRYVLRTMDIDFAVHIAHKKIASRADLNQCITDLGFVDYFTADGMQRFTGGGYEVEFIGQRAGGRNKGFLSVPEWHITAMPLPFINILTDYSTTTMICGFSIRFPVPEAFFLHKLITAQERLSDAKRMKDIEQCSIIANIINHDQLQQIISNQRFSKATKKNIALSCDAIEFPLHRIGI
;
A
#
# COMPACT_ATOMS: atom_id res chain seq x y z
N MET A 1 6.95 -21.70 -5.94
CA MET A 1 5.57 -21.72 -6.47
C MET A 1 4.77 -20.61 -5.80
N THR A 2 4.13 -19.73 -6.55
CA THR A 2 3.27 -18.67 -6.01
C THR A 2 2.01 -19.34 -5.42
N LYS A 3 1.72 -19.10 -4.14
CA LYS A 3 0.53 -19.68 -3.47
C LYS A 3 -0.73 -19.07 -4.06
N SER A 4 -1.76 -19.88 -4.34
CA SER A 4 -3.08 -19.39 -4.68
C SER A 4 -3.90 -19.22 -3.41
N LEU A 5 -4.55 -18.07 -3.27
CA LEU A 5 -5.41 -17.75 -2.14
C LEU A 5 -6.88 -18.03 -2.48
N PRO A 6 -7.76 -18.18 -1.46
CA PRO A 6 -9.17 -18.41 -1.68
C PRO A 6 -9.82 -17.29 -2.52
N ASP A 7 -10.68 -17.66 -3.46
CA ASP A 7 -11.37 -16.69 -4.32
C ASP A 7 -12.34 -15.78 -3.54
N ASN A 8 -12.79 -16.21 -2.38
CA ASN A 8 -13.67 -15.46 -1.49
C ASN A 8 -12.91 -14.63 -0.43
N LEU A 9 -11.60 -14.47 -0.58
CA LEU A 9 -10.77 -13.68 0.35
C LEU A 9 -11.27 -12.21 0.48
N PHE A 10 -11.74 -11.65 -0.63
CA PHE A 10 -12.30 -10.31 -0.69
C PHE A 10 -13.78 -10.33 -1.03
N PRO A 11 -14.58 -9.34 -0.57
CA PRO A 11 -15.92 -9.11 -1.07
C PRO A 11 -15.93 -9.01 -2.59
N ASP A 12 -17.01 -9.46 -3.24
CA ASP A 12 -17.11 -9.57 -4.70
C ASP A 12 -16.71 -8.29 -5.44
N ARG A 13 -17.14 -7.14 -4.94
CA ARG A 13 -16.82 -5.85 -5.57
C ARG A 13 -15.33 -5.54 -5.56
N ILE A 14 -14.66 -5.82 -4.44
CA ILE A 14 -13.21 -5.63 -4.28
C ILE A 14 -12.45 -6.64 -5.11
N ARG A 15 -12.88 -7.88 -5.09
CA ARG A 15 -12.31 -8.95 -5.92
C ARG A 15 -12.36 -8.57 -7.39
N ASN A 16 -13.53 -8.13 -7.89
CA ASN A 16 -13.69 -7.73 -9.28
C ASN A 16 -12.79 -6.55 -9.65
N LEU A 17 -12.67 -5.55 -8.76
CA LEU A 17 -11.74 -4.42 -8.93
C LEU A 17 -10.30 -4.90 -9.04
N ILE A 18 -9.83 -5.71 -8.10
CA ILE A 18 -8.45 -6.23 -8.08
C ILE A 18 -8.18 -7.06 -9.33
N CYS A 19 -9.11 -7.92 -9.75
CA CYS A 19 -8.97 -8.73 -10.96
C CYS A 19 -8.90 -7.87 -12.24
N ALA A 20 -9.73 -6.84 -12.36
CA ALA A 20 -9.70 -5.91 -13.50
C ALA A 20 -8.39 -5.15 -13.59
N ILE A 21 -7.91 -4.61 -12.47
CA ILE A 21 -6.62 -3.91 -12.37
C ILE A 21 -5.45 -4.85 -12.69
N SER A 22 -5.51 -6.11 -12.20
CA SER A 22 -4.50 -7.12 -12.52
C SER A 22 -4.48 -7.47 -14.01
N LYS A 23 -5.66 -7.66 -14.61
CA LYS A 23 -5.80 -7.93 -16.05
C LYS A 23 -5.24 -6.80 -16.90
N ALA A 24 -5.33 -5.57 -16.44
CA ALA A 24 -4.71 -4.42 -17.08
C ALA A 24 -3.16 -4.40 -16.97
N GLY A 25 -2.54 -5.30 -16.18
CA GLY A 25 -1.09 -5.37 -15.97
C GLY A 25 -0.56 -4.42 -14.89
N PHE A 26 -1.45 -3.83 -14.08
CA PHE A 26 -1.05 -2.87 -13.05
C PHE A 26 -0.08 -3.47 -12.02
N PHE A 27 -0.30 -4.71 -11.61
CA PHE A 27 0.52 -5.39 -10.62
C PHE A 27 1.88 -5.89 -11.13
N ASP A 28 2.26 -5.60 -12.37
CA ASP A 28 3.62 -5.90 -12.85
C ASP A 28 4.67 -5.16 -12.00
N ARG A 29 4.37 -3.92 -11.60
CA ARG A 29 5.26 -3.04 -10.84
C ARG A 29 4.60 -2.33 -9.67
N SER A 30 3.29 -2.13 -9.72
CA SER A 30 2.47 -1.47 -8.70
C SER A 30 1.91 -2.49 -7.72
N ALA A 31 1.43 -2.07 -6.56
CA ALA A 31 1.02 -2.99 -5.50
C ALA A 31 -0.29 -2.58 -4.82
N LEU A 32 -1.07 -3.57 -4.38
CA LEU A 32 -2.10 -3.36 -3.37
C LEU A 32 -1.41 -3.06 -2.04
N ILE A 33 -1.82 -2.01 -1.36
CA ILE A 33 -1.25 -1.58 -0.09
C ILE A 33 -2.36 -1.31 0.95
N GLY A 34 -2.00 -0.64 2.04
CA GLY A 34 -2.98 -0.29 3.08
C GLY A 34 -3.54 -1.50 3.81
N SER A 35 -4.69 -1.33 4.44
CA SER A 35 -5.27 -2.37 5.30
C SER A 35 -5.77 -3.60 4.54
N TRP A 36 -6.03 -3.48 3.23
CA TRP A 36 -6.47 -4.62 2.40
C TRP A 36 -5.39 -5.67 2.14
N VAL A 37 -4.14 -5.41 2.53
CA VAL A 37 -3.08 -6.43 2.54
C VAL A 37 -3.23 -7.40 3.73
N MET A 38 -3.86 -6.98 4.83
CA MET A 38 -3.99 -7.79 6.04
C MET A 38 -4.73 -9.12 5.83
N PRO A 39 -5.84 -9.21 5.05
CA PRO A 39 -6.44 -10.49 4.68
C PRO A 39 -5.47 -11.44 3.96
N ILE A 40 -4.61 -10.91 3.10
CA ILE A 40 -3.57 -11.71 2.43
C ILE A 40 -2.59 -12.28 3.46
N TYR A 41 -2.14 -11.45 4.40
CA TYR A 41 -1.24 -11.92 5.47
C TYR A 41 -1.92 -12.94 6.40
N GLN A 42 -3.23 -12.81 6.65
CA GLN A 42 -3.97 -13.83 7.40
C GLN A 42 -3.87 -15.21 6.74
N GLU A 43 -4.09 -15.29 5.43
CA GLU A 43 -4.03 -16.55 4.67
C GLU A 43 -2.60 -17.09 4.52
N LEU A 44 -1.60 -16.21 4.41
CA LEU A 44 -0.22 -16.62 4.19
C LEU A 44 0.53 -16.97 5.48
N TYR A 45 0.27 -16.24 6.56
CA TYR A 45 1.06 -16.29 7.80
C TYR A 45 0.24 -16.65 9.04
N GLY A 46 -1.08 -16.86 8.92
CA GLY A 46 -1.93 -17.29 10.04
C GLY A 46 -2.19 -16.20 11.09
N ILE A 47 -1.95 -14.93 10.80
CA ILE A 47 -2.29 -13.83 11.72
C ILE A 47 -3.82 -13.67 11.80
N ARG A 48 -4.28 -12.92 12.83
CA ARG A 48 -5.70 -12.56 12.96
C ARG A 48 -5.85 -11.04 12.93
N TYR A 49 -6.70 -10.54 12.05
CA TYR A 49 -7.00 -9.13 11.94
C TYR A 49 -8.47 -8.93 11.51
N VAL A 50 -9.15 -7.97 12.11
CA VAL A 50 -10.50 -7.59 11.69
C VAL A 50 -10.40 -6.35 10.80
N LEU A 51 -10.69 -6.53 9.51
CA LEU A 51 -10.64 -5.43 8.55
C LEU A 51 -11.74 -4.40 8.83
N ARG A 52 -11.32 -3.14 9.03
CA ARG A 52 -12.19 -2.01 9.40
C ARG A 52 -11.86 -0.80 8.51
N THR A 53 -11.99 -0.97 7.20
CA THR A 53 -11.76 0.11 6.25
C THR A 53 -12.58 -0.08 4.99
N MET A 54 -13.02 1.03 4.42
CA MET A 54 -13.62 1.08 3.09
C MET A 54 -12.64 1.66 2.05
N ASP A 55 -11.50 2.22 2.50
CA ASP A 55 -10.47 2.78 1.64
C ASP A 55 -9.62 1.65 1.07
N ILE A 56 -9.45 1.62 -0.24
CA ILE A 56 -8.63 0.65 -0.99
C ILE A 56 -7.46 1.42 -1.60
N ASP A 57 -6.27 1.14 -1.11
CA ASP A 57 -5.07 1.88 -1.48
C ASP A 57 -4.20 1.07 -2.45
N PHE A 58 -3.76 1.71 -3.53
CA PHE A 58 -2.81 1.14 -4.48
C PHE A 58 -1.55 1.99 -4.56
N ALA A 59 -0.37 1.40 -4.34
CA ALA A 59 0.90 2.04 -4.62
C ALA A 59 1.21 1.97 -6.11
N VAL A 60 1.40 3.11 -6.75
CA VAL A 60 1.74 3.22 -8.16
C VAL A 60 3.25 3.33 -8.31
N HIS A 61 3.85 2.42 -9.05
CA HIS A 61 5.22 2.58 -9.52
C HIS A 61 5.25 3.57 -10.69
N ILE A 62 5.83 4.73 -10.48
CA ILE A 62 5.97 5.77 -11.50
C ILE A 62 7.29 5.58 -12.24
N ALA A 63 7.21 5.33 -13.53
CA ALA A 63 8.41 5.17 -14.36
C ALA A 63 9.07 6.53 -14.63
N HIS A 64 10.40 6.58 -14.53
CA HIS A 64 11.18 7.79 -14.85
C HIS A 64 11.23 8.13 -16.36
N LYS A 65 10.90 7.18 -17.23
CA LYS A 65 10.83 7.37 -18.69
C LYS A 65 9.36 7.35 -19.10
N LYS A 66 9.02 8.19 -20.10
CA LYS A 66 7.70 8.12 -20.74
C LYS A 66 7.47 6.72 -21.29
N ILE A 67 6.50 6.02 -20.72
CA ILE A 67 6.01 4.73 -21.20
C ILE A 67 4.73 5.04 -21.99
N ALA A 68 4.53 4.32 -23.08
CA ALA A 68 3.24 4.37 -23.80
C ALA A 68 2.10 3.97 -22.86
N SER A 69 0.90 4.53 -23.06
CA SER A 69 -0.29 4.13 -22.32
C SER A 69 -0.42 2.60 -22.33
N ARG A 70 -0.54 2.00 -21.13
CA ARG A 70 -0.70 0.55 -21.00
C ARG A 70 -2.17 0.15 -21.06
N ALA A 71 -2.96 0.78 -20.22
CA ALA A 71 -4.40 0.59 -20.14
C ALA A 71 -5.03 1.84 -19.51
N ASP A 72 -6.29 2.08 -19.78
CA ASP A 72 -7.07 3.11 -19.12
C ASP A 72 -7.68 2.55 -17.84
N LEU A 73 -6.98 2.73 -16.70
CA LEU A 73 -7.49 2.30 -15.40
C LEU A 73 -8.71 3.11 -14.96
N ASN A 74 -8.81 4.37 -15.37
CA ASN A 74 -10.01 5.16 -15.10
C ASN A 74 -11.22 4.45 -15.69
N GLN A 75 -11.17 4.12 -16.98
CA GLN A 75 -12.24 3.39 -17.66
C GLN A 75 -12.47 2.01 -17.03
N CYS A 76 -11.41 1.24 -16.76
CA CYS A 76 -11.55 -0.08 -16.15
C CYS A 76 -12.28 -0.04 -14.79
N ILE A 77 -12.04 0.99 -13.97
CA ILE A 77 -12.65 1.15 -12.65
C ILE A 77 -14.10 1.66 -12.78
N THR A 78 -14.36 2.60 -13.69
CA THR A 78 -15.69 3.14 -13.92
C THR A 78 -16.63 2.11 -14.54
N ASP A 79 -16.14 1.23 -15.41
CA ASP A 79 -16.90 0.10 -15.95
C ASP A 79 -17.41 -0.87 -14.87
N LEU A 80 -16.77 -0.89 -13.70
CA LEU A 80 -17.21 -1.67 -12.53
C LEU A 80 -18.23 -0.92 -11.65
N GLY A 81 -18.70 0.26 -12.11
CA GLY A 81 -19.69 1.06 -11.40
C GLY A 81 -19.10 1.88 -10.24
N PHE A 82 -17.81 2.18 -10.29
CA PHE A 82 -17.23 3.26 -9.48
C PHE A 82 -17.37 4.57 -10.25
N VAL A 83 -17.49 5.67 -9.50
CA VAL A 83 -17.53 7.03 -10.03
C VAL A 83 -16.25 7.75 -9.61
N ASP A 84 -15.53 8.31 -10.55
CA ASP A 84 -14.38 9.14 -10.24
C ASP A 84 -14.81 10.56 -9.84
N TYR A 85 -14.05 11.14 -8.94
CA TYR A 85 -14.17 12.53 -8.54
C TYR A 85 -12.80 13.12 -8.18
N PHE A 86 -12.72 14.45 -8.19
CA PHE A 86 -11.51 15.16 -7.83
C PHE A 86 -11.71 15.91 -6.51
N THR A 87 -10.75 15.74 -5.60
CA THR A 87 -10.69 16.53 -4.38
C THR A 87 -10.30 17.98 -4.68
N ALA A 88 -10.46 18.90 -3.72
CA ALA A 88 -10.14 20.32 -3.91
C ALA A 88 -8.67 20.59 -4.28
N ASP A 89 -7.75 19.70 -3.92
CA ASP A 89 -6.33 19.73 -4.26
C ASP A 89 -6.00 18.97 -5.55
N GLY A 90 -7.03 18.51 -6.30
CA GLY A 90 -6.90 17.92 -7.63
C GLY A 90 -6.55 16.43 -7.63
N MET A 91 -6.64 15.74 -6.50
CA MET A 91 -6.45 14.30 -6.45
C MET A 91 -7.70 13.56 -6.94
N GLN A 92 -7.49 12.61 -7.84
CA GLN A 92 -8.53 11.72 -8.31
C GLN A 92 -8.77 10.60 -7.31
N ARG A 93 -10.03 10.31 -7.05
CA ARG A 93 -10.50 9.18 -6.27
C ARG A 93 -11.68 8.53 -6.97
N PHE A 94 -11.97 7.28 -6.61
CA PHE A 94 -13.11 6.55 -7.14
C PHE A 94 -13.98 6.07 -5.98
N THR A 95 -15.27 6.31 -6.07
CA THR A 95 -16.22 5.85 -5.04
C THR A 95 -17.26 4.92 -5.64
N GLY A 96 -17.63 3.86 -4.91
CA GLY A 96 -18.65 2.91 -5.39
C GLY A 96 -18.95 1.81 -4.39
N GLY A 97 -20.24 1.57 -4.11
CA GLY A 97 -20.69 0.55 -3.17
C GLY A 97 -20.19 0.72 -1.74
N GLY A 98 -19.95 1.97 -1.32
CA GLY A 98 -19.42 2.29 0.01
C GLY A 98 -17.89 2.23 0.10
N TYR A 99 -17.19 1.88 -0.97
CA TYR A 99 -15.73 1.85 -1.03
C TYR A 99 -15.16 3.10 -1.69
N GLU A 100 -13.95 3.46 -1.31
CA GLU A 100 -13.16 4.52 -1.92
C GLU A 100 -11.82 3.95 -2.39
N VAL A 101 -11.44 4.23 -3.64
CA VAL A 101 -10.19 3.76 -4.25
C VAL A 101 -9.25 4.94 -4.41
N GLU A 102 -8.03 4.79 -3.90
CA GLU A 102 -6.97 5.78 -3.98
C GLU A 102 -5.70 5.21 -4.60
N PHE A 103 -5.04 6.01 -5.44
CA PHE A 103 -3.72 5.72 -5.96
C PHE A 103 -2.69 6.60 -5.26
N ILE A 104 -1.58 6.00 -4.83
CA ILE A 104 -0.54 6.66 -4.04
C ILE A 104 0.79 6.41 -4.73
N GLY A 105 1.56 7.47 -4.97
CA GLY A 105 2.85 7.39 -5.61
C GLY A 105 3.98 7.93 -4.74
N GLN A 106 5.22 7.52 -5.04
CA GLN A 106 6.40 8.03 -4.34
C GLN A 106 6.53 9.55 -4.60
N ARG A 107 6.60 10.34 -3.53
CA ARG A 107 6.88 11.77 -3.63
C ARG A 107 8.27 11.98 -4.24
N ALA A 108 8.34 12.65 -5.38
CA ALA A 108 9.60 13.13 -5.93
C ALA A 108 10.01 14.44 -5.21
N GLY A 109 11.32 14.68 -5.12
CA GLY A 109 11.83 15.96 -4.61
C GLY A 109 11.38 17.14 -5.49
N GLY A 110 11.21 18.33 -4.89
CA GLY A 110 10.82 19.56 -5.58
C GLY A 110 9.52 20.19 -5.03
N ARG A 111 9.01 21.24 -5.69
CA ARG A 111 7.74 21.89 -5.32
C ARG A 111 6.58 20.89 -5.45
N ASN A 112 5.94 20.62 -4.34
CA ASN A 112 4.77 19.74 -4.26
C ASN A 112 3.65 20.29 -5.16
N LYS A 113 3.35 19.58 -6.24
CA LYS A 113 2.02 19.61 -6.83
C LYS A 113 1.12 18.78 -5.91
N GLY A 114 -0.14 19.17 -5.74
CA GLY A 114 -1.11 18.43 -4.92
C GLY A 114 -1.30 16.97 -5.35
N PHE A 115 -0.88 16.62 -6.57
CA PHE A 115 -0.99 15.26 -7.13
C PHE A 115 0.16 14.92 -8.08
N LEU A 116 0.35 13.62 -8.34
CA LEU A 116 1.23 13.07 -9.36
C LEU A 116 0.37 12.62 -10.55
N SER A 117 0.68 13.12 -11.74
CA SER A 117 0.06 12.60 -12.96
C SER A 117 0.71 11.27 -13.35
N VAL A 118 -0.10 10.27 -13.67
CA VAL A 118 0.32 8.93 -14.11
C VAL A 118 -0.31 8.62 -15.47
N PRO A 119 0.22 9.24 -16.55
CA PRO A 119 -0.42 9.18 -17.88
C PRO A 119 -0.51 7.77 -18.46
N GLU A 120 0.41 6.89 -18.09
CA GLU A 120 0.42 5.49 -18.55
C GLU A 120 -0.82 4.70 -18.09
N TRP A 121 -1.49 5.17 -17.04
CA TRP A 121 -2.70 4.57 -16.47
C TRP A 121 -3.93 5.47 -16.53
N HIS A 122 -3.83 6.68 -17.06
CA HIS A 122 -4.89 7.71 -17.13
C HIS A 122 -5.47 8.05 -15.75
N ILE A 123 -4.62 8.09 -14.71
CA ILE A 123 -5.00 8.43 -13.34
C ILE A 123 -4.09 9.50 -12.74
N THR A 124 -4.48 9.99 -11.57
CA THR A 124 -3.61 10.76 -10.68
C THR A 124 -3.34 9.99 -9.39
N ALA A 125 -2.22 10.27 -8.74
CA ALA A 125 -1.82 9.62 -7.50
C ALA A 125 -1.44 10.65 -6.42
N MET A 126 -1.74 10.32 -5.16
CA MET A 126 -1.33 11.10 -4.00
C MET A 126 0.18 10.97 -3.77
N PRO A 127 0.94 12.08 -3.68
CA PRO A 127 2.37 12.02 -3.40
C PRO A 127 2.64 11.78 -1.90
N LEU A 128 3.06 10.57 -1.52
CA LEU A 128 3.50 10.27 -0.17
C LEU A 128 4.97 9.84 -0.13
N PRO A 129 5.69 10.14 0.97
CA PRO A 129 7.05 9.67 1.15
C PRO A 129 7.09 8.16 1.42
N PHE A 130 8.21 7.52 1.12
CA PHE A 130 8.51 6.12 1.44
C PHE A 130 7.58 5.07 0.78
N ILE A 131 6.76 5.44 -0.21
CA ILE A 131 5.92 4.48 -0.96
C ILE A 131 6.78 3.47 -1.73
N ASN A 132 7.97 3.87 -2.17
CA ASN A 132 8.93 2.97 -2.80
C ASN A 132 9.28 1.75 -1.91
N ILE A 133 9.29 1.86 -0.60
CA ILE A 133 9.50 0.72 0.30
C ILE A 133 8.46 -0.38 0.03
N LEU A 134 7.20 0.00 -0.22
CA LEU A 134 6.10 -0.95 -0.44
C LEU A 134 6.12 -1.58 -1.84
N THR A 135 6.67 -0.88 -2.84
CA THR A 135 6.76 -1.38 -4.22
C THR A 135 8.05 -2.16 -4.47
N ASP A 136 9.19 -1.68 -3.95
CA ASP A 136 10.51 -2.28 -4.16
C ASP A 136 10.66 -3.58 -3.37
N TYR A 137 10.06 -3.65 -2.16
CA TYR A 137 10.04 -4.84 -1.31
C TYR A 137 8.65 -5.47 -1.30
N SER A 138 8.26 -6.00 -2.45
CA SER A 138 6.96 -6.61 -2.67
C SER A 138 7.08 -8.04 -3.17
N THR A 139 6.04 -8.82 -2.99
CA THR A 139 5.89 -10.18 -3.49
C THR A 139 4.56 -10.32 -4.21
N THR A 140 4.28 -11.49 -4.78
CA THR A 140 3.05 -11.76 -5.49
C THR A 140 2.35 -13.02 -4.98
N THR A 141 1.03 -13.03 -5.09
CA THR A 141 0.17 -14.19 -4.87
C THR A 141 -0.87 -14.28 -5.98
N MET A 142 -1.60 -15.39 -6.05
CA MET A 142 -2.67 -15.58 -7.02
C MET A 142 -4.03 -15.48 -6.33
N ILE A 143 -4.95 -14.73 -6.91
CA ILE A 143 -6.36 -14.63 -6.51
C ILE A 143 -7.21 -14.71 -7.78
N CYS A 144 -8.15 -15.66 -7.84
CA CYS A 144 -8.99 -15.89 -9.02
C CYS A 144 -8.19 -16.05 -10.33
N GLY A 145 -7.01 -16.66 -10.26
CA GLY A 145 -6.13 -16.84 -11.45
C GLY A 145 -5.34 -15.58 -11.85
N PHE A 146 -5.45 -14.47 -11.10
CA PHE A 146 -4.72 -13.24 -11.37
C PHE A 146 -3.59 -13.03 -10.37
N SER A 147 -2.45 -12.54 -10.86
CA SER A 147 -1.28 -12.19 -10.02
C SER A 147 -1.51 -10.84 -9.34
N ILE A 148 -1.45 -10.81 -8.02
CA ILE A 148 -1.59 -9.61 -7.21
C ILE A 148 -0.27 -9.34 -6.49
N ARG A 149 0.28 -8.16 -6.67
CA ARG A 149 1.49 -7.69 -5.97
C ARG A 149 1.10 -6.95 -4.70
N PHE A 150 1.82 -7.22 -3.61
CA PHE A 150 1.64 -6.56 -2.30
C PHE A 150 2.99 -6.54 -1.56
N PRO A 151 3.20 -5.63 -0.58
CA PRO A 151 4.45 -5.55 0.16
C PRO A 151 4.72 -6.83 0.96
N VAL A 152 6.00 -7.16 1.17
CA VAL A 152 6.38 -8.15 2.19
C VAL A 152 6.06 -7.61 3.59
N PRO A 153 5.84 -8.47 4.61
CA PRO A 153 5.50 -8.03 5.97
C PRO A 153 6.45 -6.98 6.53
N GLU A 154 7.75 -7.12 6.30
CA GLU A 154 8.80 -6.21 6.77
C GLU A 154 8.68 -4.81 6.16
N ALA A 155 8.37 -4.73 4.88
CA ALA A 155 8.16 -3.46 4.17
C ALA A 155 6.88 -2.76 4.67
N PHE A 156 5.80 -3.52 4.82
CA PHE A 156 4.55 -3.02 5.38
C PHE A 156 4.75 -2.52 6.81
N PHE A 157 5.40 -3.30 7.66
CA PHE A 157 5.72 -2.96 9.04
C PHE A 157 6.52 -1.65 9.13
N LEU A 158 7.64 -1.57 8.42
CA LEU A 158 8.48 -0.38 8.41
C LEU A 158 7.72 0.87 7.93
N HIS A 159 6.97 0.75 6.84
CA HIS A 159 6.19 1.86 6.32
C HIS A 159 5.14 2.35 7.34
N LYS A 160 4.46 1.43 8.03
CA LYS A 160 3.50 1.77 9.08
C LYS A 160 4.16 2.43 10.29
N LEU A 161 5.31 1.96 10.74
CA LEU A 161 6.08 2.61 11.81
C LEU A 161 6.44 4.06 11.47
N ILE A 162 6.80 4.32 10.21
CA ILE A 162 7.13 5.69 9.73
C ILE A 162 5.89 6.58 9.74
N THR A 163 4.78 6.08 9.19
CA THR A 163 3.62 6.92 8.88
C THR A 163 2.62 7.06 10.03
N ALA A 164 2.61 6.15 11.00
CA ALA A 164 1.66 6.19 12.13
C ALA A 164 1.70 7.52 12.89
N GLN A 165 2.91 8.04 13.16
CA GLN A 165 3.08 9.30 13.91
C GLN A 165 2.77 10.55 13.07
N GLU A 166 2.63 10.42 11.75
CA GLU A 166 2.25 11.52 10.85
C GLU A 166 0.73 11.62 10.65
N ARG A 167 -0.04 10.66 11.20
CA ARG A 167 -1.49 10.66 11.10
C ARG A 167 -2.11 11.79 11.92
N LEU A 168 -2.92 12.63 11.26
CA LEU A 168 -3.70 13.67 11.92
C LEU A 168 -4.86 13.10 12.77
N SER A 169 -5.39 11.95 12.37
CA SER A 169 -6.47 11.25 13.07
C SER A 169 -5.92 10.20 14.03
N ASP A 170 -6.27 10.31 15.30
CA ASP A 170 -5.90 9.32 16.32
C ASP A 170 -6.41 7.91 15.98
N ALA A 171 -7.63 7.80 15.44
CA ALA A 171 -8.17 6.52 15.03
C ALA A 171 -7.33 5.86 13.90
N LYS A 172 -6.85 6.65 12.92
CA LYS A 172 -5.96 6.15 11.86
C LYS A 172 -4.58 5.78 12.43
N ARG A 173 -4.05 6.57 13.38
CA ARG A 173 -2.79 6.27 14.08
C ARG A 173 -2.90 4.95 14.86
N MET A 174 -3.93 4.80 15.68
CA MET A 174 -4.16 3.59 16.47
C MET A 174 -4.32 2.34 15.59
N LYS A 175 -5.03 2.47 14.46
CA LYS A 175 -5.14 1.38 13.47
C LYS A 175 -3.77 1.00 12.89
N ASP A 176 -2.92 1.97 12.54
CA ASP A 176 -1.59 1.70 12.01
C ASP A 176 -0.69 1.02 13.07
N ILE A 177 -0.76 1.43 14.34
CA ILE A 177 -0.06 0.81 15.47
C ILE A 177 -0.57 -0.62 15.74
N GLU A 178 -1.89 -0.85 15.73
CA GLU A 178 -2.49 -2.19 15.85
C GLU A 178 -1.95 -3.13 14.76
N GLN A 179 -1.91 -2.67 13.51
CA GLN A 179 -1.36 -3.45 12.40
C GLN A 179 0.13 -3.76 12.60
N CYS A 180 0.93 -2.78 13.06
CA CYS A 180 2.33 -3.02 13.41
C CYS A 180 2.48 -4.09 14.48
N SER A 181 1.71 -4.02 15.57
CA SER A 181 1.76 -5.01 16.66
C SER A 181 1.47 -6.43 16.16
N ILE A 182 0.51 -6.59 15.26
CA ILE A 182 0.16 -7.88 14.68
C ILE A 182 1.29 -8.38 13.75
N ILE A 183 1.78 -7.53 12.86
CA ILE A 183 2.80 -7.88 11.87
C ILE A 183 4.16 -8.14 12.52
N ALA A 184 4.47 -7.51 13.64
CA ALA A 184 5.70 -7.75 14.41
C ALA A 184 5.96 -9.23 14.74
N ASN A 185 4.89 -10.05 14.78
CA ASN A 185 4.99 -11.48 15.09
C ASN A 185 5.41 -12.36 13.89
N ILE A 186 5.41 -11.82 12.69
CA ILE A 186 5.66 -12.60 11.46
C ILE A 186 6.83 -12.06 10.63
N ILE A 187 7.46 -10.96 11.03
CA ILE A 187 8.58 -10.37 10.30
C ILE A 187 9.86 -11.19 10.46
N ASN A 188 10.63 -11.22 9.39
CA ASN A 188 12.02 -11.67 9.42
C ASN A 188 12.93 -10.47 9.76
N HIS A 189 13.64 -10.53 10.88
CA HIS A 189 14.46 -9.42 11.37
C HIS A 189 15.64 -9.10 10.44
N ASP A 190 16.27 -10.10 9.83
CA ASP A 190 17.41 -9.87 8.91
C ASP A 190 16.91 -9.15 7.64
N GLN A 191 15.76 -9.56 7.10
CA GLN A 191 15.13 -8.89 5.97
C GLN A 191 14.71 -7.46 6.31
N LEU A 192 14.15 -7.23 7.50
CA LEU A 192 13.81 -5.89 7.97
C LEU A 192 15.06 -5.00 8.04
N GLN A 193 16.15 -5.49 8.65
CA GLN A 193 17.42 -4.75 8.70
C GLN A 193 17.98 -4.46 7.32
N GLN A 194 17.89 -5.40 6.38
CA GLN A 194 18.30 -5.18 5.00
C GLN A 194 17.49 -4.08 4.33
N ILE A 195 16.16 -4.06 4.51
CA ILE A 195 15.31 -3.00 3.97
C ILE A 195 15.71 -1.65 4.56
N ILE A 196 15.91 -1.58 5.88
CA ILE A 196 16.28 -0.35 6.60
C ILE A 196 17.64 0.18 6.14
N SER A 197 18.64 -0.69 5.97
CA SER A 197 19.99 -0.30 5.55
C SER A 197 20.02 0.34 4.16
N ASN A 198 19.05 0.01 3.32
CA ASN A 198 18.88 0.60 1.98
C ASN A 198 18.13 1.94 1.99
N GLN A 199 17.70 2.41 3.18
CA GLN A 199 16.94 3.66 3.30
C GLN A 199 17.78 4.76 3.96
N ARG A 200 17.52 6.01 3.57
CA ARG A 200 18.08 7.20 4.23
C ARG A 200 17.00 7.91 5.01
N PHE A 201 16.98 7.72 6.33
CA PHE A 201 16.00 8.36 7.19
C PHE A 201 16.53 9.66 7.80
N SER A 202 15.68 10.69 7.80
CA SER A 202 15.92 11.92 8.55
C SER A 202 15.86 11.65 10.06
N LYS A 203 16.40 12.57 10.87
CA LYS A 203 16.26 12.51 12.34
C LYS A 203 14.78 12.45 12.77
N ALA A 204 13.91 13.19 12.10
CA ALA A 204 12.47 13.18 12.38
C ALA A 204 11.84 11.80 12.07
N THR A 205 12.18 11.21 10.93
CA THR A 205 11.70 9.87 10.56
C THR A 205 12.15 8.81 11.56
N LYS A 206 13.43 8.85 11.98
CA LYS A 206 13.96 7.93 13.02
C LYS A 206 13.21 8.10 14.35
N LYS A 207 12.89 9.33 14.75
CA LYS A 207 12.07 9.62 15.93
C LYS A 207 10.67 9.01 15.80
N ASN A 208 10.00 9.16 14.64
CA ASN A 208 8.68 8.58 14.41
C ASN A 208 8.70 7.05 14.52
N ILE A 209 9.72 6.40 13.93
CA ILE A 209 9.91 4.96 14.04
C ILE A 209 10.07 4.55 15.52
N ALA A 210 10.93 5.25 16.27
CA ALA A 210 11.16 4.96 17.69
C ALA A 210 9.87 5.08 18.51
N LEU A 211 9.11 6.16 18.34
CA LEU A 211 7.83 6.35 19.03
C LEU A 211 6.80 5.26 18.68
N SER A 212 6.78 4.82 17.41
CA SER A 212 5.89 3.74 17.00
C SER A 212 6.33 2.38 17.55
N CYS A 213 7.64 2.12 17.63
CA CYS A 213 8.18 0.93 18.28
C CYS A 213 7.86 0.89 19.78
N ASP A 214 8.02 2.01 20.47
CA ASP A 214 7.67 2.12 21.90
C ASP A 214 6.18 1.80 22.12
N ALA A 215 5.32 2.29 21.25
CA ALA A 215 3.87 2.06 21.34
C ALA A 215 3.45 0.57 21.18
N ILE A 216 4.29 -0.27 20.58
CA ILE A 216 4.06 -1.72 20.39
C ILE A 216 5.05 -2.57 21.15
N GLU A 217 5.86 -1.97 22.04
CA GLU A 217 6.90 -2.64 22.82
C GLU A 217 7.93 -3.41 21.96
N PHE A 218 8.18 -2.90 20.73
CA PHE A 218 9.13 -3.54 19.81
C PHE A 218 10.56 -3.03 20.06
N PRO A 219 11.54 -3.92 20.32
CA PRO A 219 12.89 -3.51 20.68
C PRO A 219 13.62 -2.77 19.56
N LEU A 220 14.02 -1.52 19.79
CA LEU A 220 14.72 -0.67 18.81
C LEU A 220 16.04 -1.27 18.29
N HIS A 221 16.78 -2.03 19.13
CA HIS A 221 18.01 -2.66 18.70
C HIS A 221 17.82 -3.67 17.56
N ARG A 222 16.60 -4.22 17.40
CA ARG A 222 16.24 -5.11 16.29
C ARG A 222 16.04 -4.38 14.97
N ILE A 223 15.92 -3.05 14.99
CA ILE A 223 15.76 -2.20 13.80
C ILE A 223 17.11 -1.62 13.37
N GLY A 224 18.07 -1.45 14.30
CA GLY A 224 19.37 -0.87 13.98
C GLY A 224 19.35 0.63 13.68
N ILE A 225 18.38 1.39 14.24
CA ILE A 225 18.17 2.83 14.04
C ILE A 225 18.61 3.63 15.26
#